data_fc63c6ad4e301308ab8d311e5685d923
#
_entry.id   fc63c6ad4e301308ab8d311e5685d923
#
_cell.length_a   1.000
_cell.length_b   1.000
_cell.length_c   1.000
_cell.angle_alpha   90.00
_cell.angle_beta   90.00
_cell.angle_gamma   90.00
#
_symmetry.space_group_name_H-M   'P 1'
#
loop_
_entity.id
_entity.type
_entity.pdbx_description
1 polymer ?
#
loop_
_entity_poly.entity_id
_entity_poly.type
_entity_poly.pdbx_seq_one_letter_code
_entity_poly.pdbx_strand_id
1 'polypeptide(L)'
;MKKTLFIAVIVVLVAAFGISAFMVGDYLIEGKKQANRYDELSDIANGQTTQAPETTEVTEPLGTTDATEATEAATFPTGANGMLVGYDEIYEMNNHTVGWIKMEGTKMDYPVMQTPDEPNFYLYRDFDKKNSKRGSIYAREVCDINE
;
A
#
# COMPACT_ATOMS: atom_id res chain seq x y z
N MET A 1 -23.82 51.65 10.23
CA MET A 1 -23.21 50.66 11.12
C MET A 1 -23.71 49.24 10.92
N LYS A 2 -25.02 48.91 10.91
CA LYS A 2 -25.50 47.52 10.75
C LYS A 2 -25.18 46.87 9.39
N LYS A 3 -25.24 47.64 8.28
CA LYS A 3 -24.93 47.15 6.93
C LYS A 3 -23.45 46.84 6.75
N THR A 4 -22.55 47.64 7.29
CA THR A 4 -21.09 47.41 7.24
C THR A 4 -20.68 46.19 8.04
N LEU A 5 -21.28 45.98 9.22
CA LEU A 5 -21.06 44.79 10.03
C LEU A 5 -21.53 43.54 9.32
N PHE A 6 -22.70 43.60 8.69
CA PHE A 6 -23.26 42.47 7.92
C PHE A 6 -22.36 42.07 6.73
N ILE A 7 -21.86 43.04 5.98
CA ILE A 7 -20.92 42.79 4.87
C ILE A 7 -19.61 42.18 5.40
N ALA A 8 -19.08 42.71 6.51
CA ALA A 8 -17.87 42.16 7.11
C ALA A 8 -18.03 40.70 7.53
N VAL A 9 -19.17 40.31 8.11
CA VAL A 9 -19.47 38.93 8.46
C VAL A 9 -19.54 38.02 7.21
N ILE A 10 -20.19 38.49 6.15
CA ILE A 10 -20.25 37.70 4.89
C ILE A 10 -18.85 37.48 4.33
N VAL A 11 -18.00 38.49 4.29
CA VAL A 11 -16.62 38.38 3.78
C VAL A 11 -15.82 37.34 4.60
N VAL A 12 -15.95 37.37 5.92
CA VAL A 12 -15.28 36.36 6.79
C VAL A 12 -15.80 34.95 6.53
N LEU A 13 -17.11 34.78 6.35
CA LEU A 13 -17.70 33.47 6.04
C LEU A 13 -17.24 32.95 4.69
N VAL A 14 -17.21 33.77 3.66
CA VAL A 14 -16.73 33.41 2.33
C VAL A 14 -15.26 33.03 2.37
N ALA A 15 -14.42 33.79 3.10
CA ALA A 15 -13.00 33.45 3.27
C ALA A 15 -12.81 32.14 4.01
N ALA A 16 -13.55 31.90 5.10
CA ALA A 16 -13.49 30.64 5.84
C ALA A 16 -13.93 29.44 4.98
N PHE A 17 -14.99 29.61 4.18
CA PHE A 17 -15.46 28.58 3.26
C PHE A 17 -14.43 28.30 2.15
N GLY A 18 -13.80 29.32 1.58
CA GLY A 18 -12.74 29.18 0.59
C GLY A 18 -11.53 28.43 1.11
N ILE A 19 -11.07 28.73 2.33
CA ILE A 19 -9.98 28.00 2.99
C ILE A 19 -10.34 26.53 3.22
N SER A 20 -11.56 26.28 3.71
CA SER A 20 -12.04 24.91 3.96
C SER A 20 -12.12 24.10 2.67
N ALA A 21 -12.66 24.67 1.58
CA ALA A 21 -12.74 24.03 0.28
C ALA A 21 -11.34 23.73 -0.29
N PHE A 22 -10.39 24.64 -0.12
CA PHE A 22 -9.00 24.43 -0.54
C PHE A 22 -8.36 23.25 0.21
N MET A 23 -8.51 23.18 1.54
CA MET A 23 -7.95 22.08 2.35
C MET A 23 -8.54 20.71 1.96
N VAL A 24 -9.84 20.65 1.70
CA VAL A 24 -10.50 19.42 1.23
C VAL A 24 -10.02 19.03 -0.16
N GLY A 25 -9.90 20.01 -1.06
CA GLY A 25 -9.39 19.79 -2.42
C GLY A 25 -7.98 19.22 -2.42
N ASP A 26 -7.08 19.81 -1.65
CA ASP A 26 -5.70 19.34 -1.50
C ASP A 26 -5.64 17.88 -0.97
N TYR A 27 -6.42 17.58 0.06
CA TYR A 27 -6.52 16.22 0.61
C TYR A 27 -7.02 15.18 -0.42
N LEU A 28 -7.99 15.55 -1.25
CA LEU A 28 -8.53 14.65 -2.28
C LEU A 28 -7.53 14.45 -3.43
N ILE A 29 -6.80 15.48 -3.83
CA ILE A 29 -5.78 15.41 -4.88
C ILE A 29 -4.62 14.53 -4.42
N GLU A 30 -4.12 14.73 -3.20
CA GLU A 30 -3.08 13.90 -2.59
C GLU A 30 -3.51 12.41 -2.55
N GLY A 31 -4.75 12.14 -2.15
CA GLY A 31 -5.29 10.79 -2.10
C GLY A 31 -5.37 10.10 -3.46
N LYS A 32 -5.76 10.81 -4.50
CA LYS A 32 -5.78 10.27 -5.87
C LYS A 32 -4.36 10.00 -6.38
N LYS A 33 -3.42 10.90 -6.13
CA LYS A 33 -2.04 10.74 -6.54
C LYS A 33 -1.41 9.51 -5.90
N GLN A 34 -1.64 9.30 -4.60
CA GLN A 34 -1.15 8.13 -3.89
C GLN A 34 -1.81 6.83 -4.39
N ALA A 35 -3.13 6.85 -4.63
CA ALA A 35 -3.83 5.69 -5.20
C ALA A 35 -3.26 5.30 -6.57
N ASN A 36 -3.09 6.27 -7.49
CA ASN A 36 -2.50 6.01 -8.80
C ASN A 36 -1.07 5.45 -8.71
N ARG A 37 -0.29 5.91 -7.72
CA ARG A 37 1.07 5.37 -7.49
C ARG A 37 1.02 3.93 -7.03
N TYR A 38 0.09 3.57 -6.17
CA TYR A 38 -0.09 2.18 -5.74
C TYR A 38 -0.65 1.28 -6.85
N ASP A 39 -1.53 1.79 -7.70
CA ASP A 39 -2.00 1.06 -8.88
C ASP A 39 -0.82 0.75 -9.82
N GLU A 40 0.07 1.73 -10.07
CA GLU A 40 1.30 1.54 -10.86
C GLU A 40 2.23 0.47 -10.25
N LEU A 41 2.46 0.52 -8.93
CA LEU A 41 3.28 -0.47 -8.22
C LEU A 41 2.64 -1.86 -8.27
N SER A 42 1.32 -1.94 -8.18
CA SER A 42 0.56 -3.19 -8.30
C SER A 42 0.68 -3.78 -9.71
N ASP A 43 0.64 -2.95 -10.74
CA ASP A 43 0.82 -3.39 -12.13
C ASP A 43 2.23 -3.96 -12.34
N ILE A 44 3.27 -3.33 -11.78
CA ILE A 44 4.65 -3.84 -11.80
C ILE A 44 4.71 -5.19 -11.09
N ALA A 45 4.19 -5.29 -9.86
CA ALA A 45 4.18 -6.52 -9.07
C ALA A 45 3.45 -7.66 -9.79
N ASN A 46 2.28 -7.39 -10.35
CA ASN A 46 1.47 -8.39 -11.06
C ASN A 46 2.01 -8.72 -12.46
N GLY A 47 2.59 -7.76 -13.18
CA GLY A 47 3.19 -7.96 -14.50
C GLY A 47 4.40 -8.90 -14.47
N GLN A 48 5.12 -8.91 -13.38
CA GLN A 48 6.26 -9.81 -13.17
C GLN A 48 5.84 -11.18 -12.58
N THR A 49 4.68 -11.25 -11.95
CA THR A 49 4.13 -12.50 -11.37
C THR A 49 3.47 -13.41 -12.42
N THR A 50 3.39 -13.01 -13.70
CA THR A 50 2.72 -13.82 -14.77
C THR A 50 3.53 -15.06 -15.19
N GLN A 51 4.48 -15.52 -14.40
CA GLN A 51 5.07 -16.87 -14.51
C GLN A 51 4.77 -17.73 -13.27
N ALA A 52 3.51 -17.73 -12.82
CA ALA A 52 3.04 -18.84 -11.99
C ALA A 52 2.81 -20.06 -12.91
N PRO A 53 3.23 -21.28 -12.53
CA PRO A 53 2.99 -22.46 -13.34
C PRO A 53 1.48 -22.68 -13.47
N GLU A 54 1.04 -22.80 -14.70
CA GLU A 54 -0.31 -23.18 -15.11
C GLU A 54 -0.69 -24.49 -14.40
N THR A 55 -1.57 -24.38 -13.40
CA THR A 55 -2.12 -25.56 -12.72
C THR A 55 -3.10 -26.23 -13.67
N THR A 56 -2.69 -27.32 -14.23
CA THR A 56 -3.52 -28.27 -14.99
C THR A 56 -4.69 -28.71 -14.09
N GLU A 57 -5.89 -28.45 -14.59
CA GLU A 57 -7.16 -28.93 -14.10
C GLU A 57 -7.11 -30.45 -13.88
N VAL A 58 -7.25 -30.91 -12.65
CA VAL A 58 -7.54 -32.31 -12.34
C VAL A 58 -8.84 -32.38 -11.55
N THR A 59 -9.83 -32.90 -12.23
CA THR A 59 -11.15 -33.35 -11.82
C THR A 59 -11.13 -34.13 -10.49
N GLU A 60 -12.08 -33.81 -9.59
CA GLU A 60 -12.38 -34.55 -8.37
C GLU A 60 -12.72 -36.04 -8.64
N PRO A 61 -12.51 -36.93 -7.61
CA PRO A 61 -13.64 -37.23 -6.75
C PRO A 61 -13.32 -37.39 -5.26
N LEU A 62 -14.24 -36.91 -4.47
CA LEU A 62 -14.73 -37.29 -3.13
C LEU A 62 -14.11 -38.53 -2.46
N GLY A 63 -13.51 -38.32 -1.26
CA GLY A 63 -13.13 -39.44 -0.37
C GLY A 63 -12.50 -38.98 0.95
N THR A 64 -13.28 -39.04 1.97
CA THR A 64 -13.16 -38.83 3.40
C THR A 64 -11.83 -39.22 4.07
N THR A 65 -11.46 -38.40 5.10
CA THR A 65 -10.77 -38.65 6.38
C THR A 65 -9.23 -38.71 6.38
N ASP A 66 -8.64 -37.83 7.05
CA ASP A 66 -7.94 -37.78 8.33
C ASP A 66 -6.79 -36.77 8.33
N ALA A 67 -6.73 -35.98 9.38
CA ALA A 67 -5.81 -34.87 9.55
C ALA A 67 -4.39 -35.36 9.84
N THR A 68 -3.45 -34.95 9.00
CA THR A 68 -2.08 -34.60 9.40
C THR A 68 -1.52 -33.69 8.30
N GLU A 69 -1.78 -32.42 8.41
CA GLU A 69 -1.19 -31.40 7.55
C GLU A 69 0.28 -31.21 7.92
N ALA A 70 1.14 -31.88 7.18
CA ALA A 70 2.47 -31.32 6.97
C ALA A 70 2.28 -30.20 5.95
N THR A 71 2.29 -28.95 6.42
CA THR A 71 2.36 -27.77 5.57
C THR A 71 3.65 -27.88 4.75
N GLU A 72 3.55 -28.35 3.51
CA GLU A 72 4.62 -28.15 2.53
C GLU A 72 4.76 -26.64 2.38
N ALA A 73 5.85 -26.10 2.92
CA ALA A 73 6.23 -24.71 2.72
C ALA A 73 6.32 -24.48 1.20
N ALA A 74 5.37 -23.76 0.65
CA ALA A 74 5.39 -23.36 -0.75
C ALA A 74 6.70 -22.60 -0.98
N THR A 75 7.66 -23.26 -1.65
CA THR A 75 8.95 -22.64 -1.97
C THR A 75 8.71 -21.69 -3.13
N PHE A 76 8.54 -20.42 -2.81
CA PHE A 76 8.46 -19.38 -3.82
C PHE A 76 9.84 -19.14 -4.43
N PRO A 77 9.95 -18.96 -5.76
CA PRO A 77 11.22 -18.67 -6.40
C PRO A 77 11.79 -17.34 -5.88
N THR A 78 12.98 -17.40 -5.31
CA THR A 78 13.70 -16.26 -4.74
C THR A 78 14.83 -15.86 -5.68
N GLY A 79 14.99 -14.56 -5.92
CA GLY A 79 16.12 -14.01 -6.68
C GLY A 79 17.44 -14.08 -5.90
N ALA A 80 18.53 -13.65 -6.53
CA ALA A 80 19.87 -13.66 -5.94
C ALA A 80 20.01 -12.80 -4.68
N ASN A 81 19.12 -11.85 -4.48
CA ASN A 81 19.03 -10.95 -3.32
C ASN A 81 18.14 -11.49 -2.17
N GLY A 82 17.63 -12.72 -2.30
CA GLY A 82 16.73 -13.34 -1.32
C GLY A 82 15.28 -12.87 -1.39
N MET A 83 14.94 -12.01 -2.33
CA MET A 83 13.56 -11.54 -2.55
C MET A 83 12.79 -12.48 -3.49
N LEU A 84 11.47 -12.47 -3.40
CA LEU A 84 10.62 -13.14 -4.37
C LEU A 84 10.86 -12.54 -5.77
N VAL A 85 11.06 -13.41 -6.76
CA VAL A 85 11.19 -12.99 -8.15
C VAL A 85 9.93 -12.19 -8.54
N GLY A 86 10.13 -11.02 -9.12
CA GLY A 86 9.06 -10.10 -9.50
C GLY A 86 8.93 -8.87 -8.61
N TYR A 87 9.60 -8.83 -7.46
CA TYR A 87 9.60 -7.65 -6.59
C TYR A 87 10.92 -6.88 -6.61
N ASP A 88 11.89 -7.33 -7.39
CA ASP A 88 13.21 -6.68 -7.48
C ASP A 88 13.12 -5.23 -7.92
N GLU A 89 12.30 -4.92 -8.94
CA GLU A 89 12.11 -3.57 -9.44
C GLU A 89 11.50 -2.64 -8.37
N ILE A 90 10.52 -3.15 -7.60
CA ILE A 90 9.90 -2.40 -6.51
C ILE A 90 10.91 -2.13 -5.39
N TYR A 91 11.75 -3.11 -5.08
CA TYR A 91 12.82 -2.96 -4.09
C TYR A 91 13.90 -1.98 -4.55
N GLU A 92 14.24 -1.96 -5.85
CA GLU A 92 15.16 -0.97 -6.41
C GLU A 92 14.60 0.46 -6.32
N MET A 93 13.27 0.63 -6.51
CA MET A 93 12.61 1.91 -6.33
C MET A 93 12.60 2.37 -4.87
N ASN A 94 12.43 1.43 -3.94
CA ASN A 94 12.47 1.70 -2.51
C ASN A 94 12.93 0.46 -1.71
N ASN A 95 14.17 0.49 -1.27
CA ASN A 95 14.84 -0.59 -0.52
C ASN A 95 14.29 -0.81 0.90
N HIS A 96 13.31 -0.02 1.36
CA HIS A 96 12.56 -0.27 2.59
C HIS A 96 11.36 -1.20 2.37
N THR A 97 11.14 -1.69 1.15
CA THR A 97 10.09 -2.66 0.87
C THR A 97 10.51 -4.02 1.40
N VAL A 98 9.72 -4.57 2.30
CA VAL A 98 9.98 -5.85 2.97
C VAL A 98 8.96 -6.93 2.63
N GLY A 99 7.91 -6.57 1.91
CA GLY A 99 6.88 -7.51 1.51
C GLY A 99 5.75 -6.84 0.73
N TRP A 100 4.76 -7.66 0.44
CA TRP A 100 3.57 -7.24 -0.30
C TRP A 100 2.31 -7.81 0.36
N ILE A 101 1.25 -7.02 0.45
CA ILE A 101 -0.03 -7.47 0.97
C ILE A 101 -1.10 -7.32 -0.10
N LYS A 102 -1.74 -8.42 -0.46
CA LYS A 102 -2.84 -8.47 -1.40
C LYS A 102 -4.00 -9.24 -0.80
N MET A 103 -5.21 -8.72 -0.97
CA MET A 103 -6.43 -9.40 -0.56
C MET A 103 -7.41 -9.44 -1.73
N GLU A 104 -7.67 -10.64 -2.23
CA GLU A 104 -8.59 -10.84 -3.35
C GLU A 104 -9.99 -10.34 -3.05
N GLY A 105 -10.66 -9.80 -4.06
CA GLY A 105 -12.00 -9.20 -3.92
C GLY A 105 -12.02 -7.84 -3.23
N THR A 106 -10.85 -7.28 -2.89
CA THR A 106 -10.71 -5.92 -2.33
C THR A 106 -9.74 -5.08 -3.17
N LYS A 107 -9.57 -3.81 -2.80
CA LYS A 107 -8.54 -2.92 -3.37
C LYS A 107 -7.22 -2.98 -2.60
N MET A 108 -7.05 -3.96 -1.72
CA MET A 108 -5.82 -4.10 -0.95
C MET A 108 -4.78 -4.83 -1.78
N ASP A 109 -3.83 -4.08 -2.33
CA ASP A 109 -2.72 -4.55 -3.18
C ASP A 109 -1.57 -3.56 -3.03
N TYR A 110 -0.78 -3.70 -1.95
CA TYR A 110 0.15 -2.67 -1.47
C TYR A 110 1.48 -3.24 -1.00
N PRO A 111 2.60 -2.50 -1.21
CA PRO A 111 3.86 -2.83 -0.59
C PRO A 111 3.79 -2.65 0.94
N VAL A 112 4.53 -3.49 1.65
CA VAL A 112 4.77 -3.38 3.08
C VAL A 112 6.19 -2.86 3.28
N MET A 113 6.31 -1.78 4.03
CA MET A 113 7.57 -1.08 4.27
C MET A 113 8.12 -1.40 5.66
N GLN A 114 9.44 -1.31 5.85
CA GLN A 114 10.05 -1.34 7.18
C GLN A 114 11.30 -0.48 7.24
N THR A 115 11.47 0.24 8.35
CA THR A 115 12.67 1.03 8.68
C THR A 115 13.05 0.72 10.12
N PRO A 116 13.95 -0.26 10.36
CA PRO A 116 14.37 -0.63 11.71
C PRO A 116 14.98 0.54 12.50
N ASP A 117 15.71 1.42 11.82
CA ASP A 117 16.47 2.52 12.44
C ASP A 117 15.62 3.79 12.65
N GLU A 118 14.47 3.93 11.98
CA GLU A 118 13.60 5.09 12.06
C GLU A 118 12.15 4.68 12.40
N PRO A 119 11.81 4.56 13.70
CA PRO A 119 10.46 4.19 14.12
C PRO A 119 9.38 5.11 13.52
N ASN A 120 8.29 4.50 13.05
CA ASN A 120 7.14 5.21 12.49
C ASN A 120 7.44 6.10 11.26
N PHE A 121 8.55 5.88 10.56
CA PHE A 121 8.92 6.65 9.38
C PHE A 121 7.78 6.73 8.36
N TYR A 122 7.13 5.60 8.05
CA TYR A 122 6.05 5.49 7.07
C TYR A 122 4.66 5.87 7.60
N LEU A 123 4.53 6.25 8.86
CA LEU A 123 3.26 6.74 9.41
C LEU A 123 2.77 8.01 8.69
N TYR A 124 3.71 8.84 8.23
CA TYR A 124 3.44 10.11 7.54
C TYR A 124 4.20 10.24 6.22
N ARG A 125 4.57 9.11 5.59
CA ARG A 125 5.27 9.10 4.31
C ARG A 125 4.65 8.08 3.36
N ASP A 126 4.64 8.43 2.07
CA ASP A 126 4.25 7.52 1.01
C ASP A 126 5.40 6.59 0.61
N PHE A 127 5.16 5.72 -0.38
CA PHE A 127 6.16 4.82 -0.93
C PHE A 127 7.41 5.55 -1.43
N ASP A 128 7.26 6.72 -2.02
CA ASP A 128 8.37 7.54 -2.54
C ASP A 128 9.10 8.34 -1.44
N LYS A 129 8.87 8.04 -0.16
CA LYS A 129 9.44 8.72 1.03
C LYS A 129 9.02 10.20 1.15
N LYS A 130 7.99 10.64 0.41
CA LYS A 130 7.43 11.99 0.50
C LYS A 130 6.41 12.08 1.63
N ASN A 131 6.24 13.29 2.18
CA ASN A 131 5.23 13.50 3.20
C ASN A 131 3.84 13.16 2.67
N SER A 132 3.11 12.35 3.41
CA SER A 132 1.74 11.95 3.12
C SER A 132 0.91 11.96 4.40
N LYS A 133 -0.28 12.54 4.35
CA LYS A 133 -1.25 12.52 5.46
C LYS A 133 -1.85 11.13 5.71
N ARG A 134 -1.65 10.21 4.77
CA ARG A 134 -2.20 8.84 4.81
C ARG A 134 -1.18 7.80 5.22
N GLY A 135 0.11 8.11 5.07
CA GLY A 135 1.20 7.16 5.30
C GLY A 135 1.21 6.00 4.31
N SER A 136 1.96 4.97 4.63
CA SER A 136 2.04 3.70 3.91
C SER A 136 1.81 2.53 4.88
N ILE A 137 1.53 1.35 4.35
CA ILE A 137 1.52 0.13 5.17
C ILE A 137 2.95 -0.19 5.56
N TYR A 138 3.20 -0.41 6.85
CA TYR A 138 4.54 -0.72 7.33
C TYR A 138 4.53 -1.69 8.51
N ALA A 139 5.57 -2.53 8.57
CA ALA A 139 5.90 -3.32 9.74
C ALA A 139 6.67 -2.45 10.73
N ARG A 140 6.37 -2.61 12.02
CA ARG A 140 7.09 -1.89 13.06
C ARG A 140 8.54 -2.37 13.16
N GLU A 141 9.39 -1.50 13.66
CA GLU A 141 10.82 -1.75 13.88
C GLU A 141 11.12 -2.97 14.76
N VAL A 142 10.17 -3.33 15.64
CA VAL A 142 10.28 -4.48 16.54
C VAL A 142 9.85 -5.81 15.92
N CYS A 143 9.28 -5.78 14.71
CA CYS A 143 8.89 -7.00 14.00
C CYS A 143 10.11 -7.59 13.30
N ASP A 144 10.49 -8.81 13.67
CA ASP A 144 11.44 -9.58 12.87
C ASP A 144 10.69 -10.20 11.69
N ILE A 145 11.11 -9.86 10.48
CA ILE A 145 10.51 -10.34 9.23
C ILE A 145 11.31 -11.49 8.61
N ASN A 146 12.41 -11.91 9.26
CA ASN A 146 13.32 -12.95 8.77
C ASN A 146 13.18 -14.28 9.53
N GLU A 147 12.26 -14.38 10.50
CA GLU A 147 11.95 -15.62 11.23
C GLU A 147 10.81 -16.41 10.62
#